data_3aa254d138747dd2d3e148eaf25a688e
#
_entry.id   3aa254d138747dd2d3e148eaf25a688e
#
_cell.length_a   1.000
_cell.length_b   1.000
_cell.length_c   1.000
_cell.angle_alpha   90.00
_cell.angle_beta   90.00
_cell.angle_gamma   90.00
#
_symmetry.space_group_name_H-M   'P 1'
#
loop_
_entity.id
_entity.type
_entity.pdbx_description
1 polymer ?
#
loop_
_entity_poly.entity_id
_entity_poly.type
_entity_poly.pdbx_seq_one_letter_code
_entity_poly.pdbx_strand_id
1 'polypeptide(L)'
;MYDENIISRMNDYLHKAAQALASWLSVMLPKSGEDWWEECVLSNLSYPQRELIEKKGLSKLEELDLAALLRVANKSWYTMRGYAYLPTSERECIRDMIGVRNNWAHVSAELPGKDTIVSD
;
A
#
# COMPACT_ATOMS: atom_id res chain seq x y z
N MET A 1 23.49 0.13 12.46
CA MET A 1 23.68 0.32 11.02
C MET A 1 23.14 -0.87 10.25
N TYR A 2 22.51 -0.62 9.15
CA TYR A 2 21.92 -1.69 8.32
C TYR A 2 22.94 -2.13 7.28
N ASP A 3 23.12 -3.44 7.11
CA ASP A 3 23.96 -3.96 6.04
C ASP A 3 23.11 -4.22 4.79
N GLU A 4 23.76 -4.53 3.69
CA GLU A 4 23.06 -4.73 2.42
C GLU A 4 22.08 -5.90 2.45
N ASN A 5 22.38 -6.94 3.22
CA ASN A 5 21.47 -8.08 3.32
C ASN A 5 20.17 -7.70 4.00
N ILE A 6 20.26 -6.89 5.05
CA ILE A 6 19.07 -6.45 5.77
C ILE A 6 18.24 -5.56 4.89
N ILE A 7 18.88 -4.63 4.17
CA ILE A 7 18.19 -3.73 3.25
C ILE A 7 17.48 -4.51 2.16
N SER A 8 18.18 -5.46 1.56
CA SER A 8 17.62 -6.28 0.49
C SER A 8 16.44 -7.11 0.98
N ARG A 9 16.55 -7.71 2.16
CA ARG A 9 15.47 -8.49 2.75
C ARG A 9 14.24 -7.66 3.04
N MET A 10 14.44 -6.45 3.56
CA MET A 10 13.33 -5.57 3.87
C MET A 10 12.61 -5.12 2.60
N ASN A 11 13.37 -4.76 1.58
CA ASN A 11 12.77 -4.36 0.30
C ASN A 11 12.01 -5.51 -0.34
N ASP A 12 12.54 -6.72 -0.26
CA ASP A 12 11.86 -7.90 -0.78
C ASP A 12 10.57 -8.19 0.00
N TYR A 13 10.64 -8.07 1.32
CA TYR A 13 9.47 -8.25 2.17
C TYR A 13 8.36 -7.24 1.83
N LEU A 14 8.73 -5.97 1.69
CA LEU A 14 7.75 -4.93 1.36
C LEU A 14 7.15 -5.14 -0.02
N HIS A 15 7.96 -5.61 -0.97
CA HIS A 15 7.46 -5.90 -2.31
C HIS A 15 6.46 -7.06 -2.29
N LYS A 16 6.78 -8.11 -1.56
CA LYS A 16 5.88 -9.26 -1.43
C LYS A 16 4.60 -8.88 -0.70
N ALA A 17 4.71 -8.02 0.30
CA ALA A 17 3.53 -7.53 1.02
C ALA A 17 2.63 -6.75 0.08
N ALA A 18 3.22 -5.91 -0.79
CA ALA A 18 2.44 -5.15 -1.76
C ALA A 18 1.72 -6.08 -2.73
N GLN A 19 2.39 -7.12 -3.22
CA GLN A 19 1.78 -8.08 -4.13
C GLN A 19 0.61 -8.82 -3.47
N ALA A 20 0.80 -9.27 -2.24
CA ALA A 20 -0.25 -9.99 -1.52
C ALA A 20 -1.45 -9.08 -1.26
N LEU A 21 -1.18 -7.85 -0.86
CA LEU A 21 -2.25 -6.91 -0.57
C LEU A 21 -3.03 -6.53 -1.83
N ALA A 22 -2.32 -6.31 -2.93
CA ALA A 22 -2.96 -6.00 -4.21
C ALA A 22 -3.85 -7.14 -4.67
N SER A 23 -3.38 -8.39 -4.53
CA SER A 23 -4.17 -9.56 -4.89
C SER A 23 -5.44 -9.65 -4.06
N TRP A 24 -5.32 -9.45 -2.75
CA TRP A 24 -6.46 -9.49 -1.85
C TRP A 24 -7.48 -8.40 -2.17
N LEU A 25 -7.00 -7.16 -2.35
CA LEU A 25 -7.88 -6.05 -2.67
C LEU A 25 -8.55 -6.22 -4.03
N SER A 26 -7.85 -6.84 -4.99
CA SER A 26 -8.41 -7.10 -6.30
C SER A 26 -9.61 -8.06 -6.26
N VAL A 27 -9.67 -8.89 -5.23
CA VAL A 27 -10.81 -9.77 -5.03
C VAL A 27 -11.90 -9.06 -4.23
N MET A 28 -11.50 -8.31 -3.21
CA MET A 28 -12.46 -7.71 -2.28
C MET A 28 -13.17 -6.47 -2.82
N LEU A 29 -12.44 -5.53 -3.36
CA LEU A 29 -13.01 -4.25 -3.74
C LEU A 29 -14.08 -4.30 -4.84
N PRO A 30 -13.94 -5.13 -5.88
CA PRO A 30 -14.97 -5.20 -6.91
C PRO A 30 -16.34 -5.64 -6.40
N LYS A 31 -16.38 -6.27 -5.23
CA LYS A 31 -17.64 -6.68 -4.61
C LYS A 31 -18.48 -5.49 -4.16
N SER A 32 -17.90 -4.32 -4.03
CA SER A 32 -18.63 -3.13 -3.61
C SER A 32 -19.46 -2.50 -4.73
N GLY A 33 -19.15 -2.79 -6.00
CA GLY A 33 -19.91 -2.25 -7.12
C GLY A 33 -19.03 -2.01 -8.34
N GLU A 34 -19.63 -1.56 -9.43
CA GLU A 34 -18.92 -1.31 -10.67
C GLU A 34 -17.93 -0.15 -10.58
N ASP A 35 -18.24 0.83 -9.75
CA ASP A 35 -17.39 2.02 -9.63
C ASP A 35 -16.37 1.89 -8.49
N TRP A 36 -16.01 0.66 -8.14
CA TRP A 36 -15.12 0.42 -7.00
C TRP A 36 -13.75 1.10 -7.15
N TRP A 37 -13.24 1.20 -8.36
CA TRP A 37 -11.94 1.85 -8.58
C TRP A 37 -11.98 3.31 -8.15
N GLU A 38 -13.01 4.05 -8.56
CA GLU A 38 -13.13 5.43 -8.18
C GLU A 38 -13.53 5.60 -6.73
N GLU A 39 -14.47 4.81 -6.25
CA GLU A 39 -15.01 4.98 -4.90
C GLU A 39 -14.12 4.44 -3.81
N CYS A 40 -13.41 3.34 -4.06
CA CYS A 40 -12.60 2.70 -3.03
C CYS A 40 -11.11 3.00 -3.20
N VAL A 41 -10.65 3.22 -4.41
CA VAL A 41 -9.23 3.47 -4.66
C VAL A 41 -8.96 4.96 -4.77
N LEU A 42 -9.45 5.60 -5.82
CA LEU A 42 -9.12 6.99 -6.08
C LEU A 42 -9.58 7.94 -4.99
N SER A 43 -10.79 7.75 -4.47
CA SER A 43 -11.32 8.65 -3.45
C SER A 43 -10.56 8.55 -2.14
N ASN A 44 -9.88 7.44 -1.89
CA ASN A 44 -9.17 7.21 -0.63
C ASN A 44 -7.68 7.55 -0.71
N LEU A 45 -7.16 7.85 -1.88
CA LEU A 45 -5.75 8.19 -2.04
C LEU A 45 -5.53 9.69 -1.84
N SER A 46 -4.29 10.05 -1.49
CA SER A 46 -3.92 11.44 -1.38
C SER A 46 -3.84 12.07 -2.78
N TYR A 47 -3.84 13.40 -2.82
CA TYR A 47 -3.74 14.11 -4.10
C TYR A 47 -2.49 13.71 -4.90
N PRO A 48 -1.29 13.67 -4.29
CA PRO A 48 -0.11 13.24 -5.04
C PRO A 48 -0.21 11.82 -5.57
N GLN A 49 -0.83 10.92 -4.80
CA GLN A 49 -1.00 9.54 -5.24
C GLN A 49 -1.95 9.44 -6.43
N ARG A 50 -3.05 10.18 -6.39
CA ARG A 50 -3.99 10.22 -7.52
C ARG A 50 -3.37 10.83 -8.76
N GLU A 51 -2.58 11.88 -8.56
CA GLU A 51 -1.90 12.54 -9.68
C GLU A 51 -0.93 11.59 -10.37
N LEU A 52 -0.21 10.78 -9.58
CA LEU A 52 0.71 9.80 -10.13
C LEU A 52 -0.03 8.74 -10.95
N ILE A 53 -1.17 8.30 -10.47
CA ILE A 53 -2.00 7.31 -11.18
C ILE A 53 -2.44 7.87 -12.54
N GLU A 54 -2.94 9.09 -12.55
CA GLU A 54 -3.38 9.73 -13.79
C GLU A 54 -2.21 9.93 -14.76
N LYS A 55 -1.09 10.38 -14.24
CA LYS A 55 0.08 10.67 -15.06
C LYS A 55 0.64 9.40 -15.71
N LYS A 56 0.64 8.30 -14.99
CA LYS A 56 1.17 7.04 -15.50
C LYS A 56 0.13 6.15 -16.15
N GLY A 57 -1.14 6.54 -16.09
CA GLY A 57 -2.22 5.74 -16.66
C GLY A 57 -2.43 4.42 -15.96
N LEU A 58 -2.27 4.38 -14.64
CA LEU A 58 -2.43 3.16 -13.90
C LEU A 58 -3.90 2.80 -13.73
N SER A 59 -4.22 1.52 -13.87
CA SER A 59 -5.61 1.07 -13.78
C SER A 59 -5.78 -0.21 -12.96
N LYS A 60 -4.70 -0.73 -12.39
CA LYS A 60 -4.74 -1.97 -11.62
C LYS A 60 -4.08 -1.79 -10.27
N LEU A 61 -4.61 -2.49 -9.27
CA LEU A 61 -4.03 -2.44 -7.93
C LEU A 61 -2.59 -2.91 -7.89
N GLU A 62 -2.24 -3.88 -8.73
CA GLU A 62 -0.89 -4.40 -8.81
C GLU A 62 0.14 -3.37 -9.24
N GLU A 63 -0.31 -2.28 -9.83
CA GLU A 63 0.56 -1.20 -10.28
C GLU A 63 0.81 -0.15 -9.21
N LEU A 64 0.11 -0.24 -8.07
CA LEU A 64 0.26 0.71 -6.98
C LEU A 64 1.36 0.28 -6.02
N ASP A 65 2.01 1.25 -5.38
CA ASP A 65 3.00 0.92 -4.38
C ASP A 65 2.35 0.53 -3.05
N LEU A 66 3.16 0.03 -2.13
CA LEU A 66 2.63 -0.46 -0.85
C LEU A 66 1.93 0.64 -0.05
N ALA A 67 2.46 1.86 -0.08
CA ALA A 67 1.85 2.96 0.66
C ALA A 67 0.43 3.23 0.17
N ALA A 68 0.23 3.24 -1.14
CA ALA A 68 -1.09 3.46 -1.71
C ALA A 68 -2.02 2.31 -1.38
N LEU A 69 -1.53 1.07 -1.50
CA LEU A 69 -2.34 -0.11 -1.20
C LEU A 69 -2.77 -0.16 0.26
N LEU A 70 -1.87 0.16 1.18
CA LEU A 70 -2.20 0.18 2.60
C LEU A 70 -3.23 1.25 2.92
N ARG A 71 -3.11 2.41 2.28
CA ARG A 71 -4.06 3.49 2.49
C ARG A 71 -5.45 3.08 1.99
N VAL A 72 -5.51 2.46 0.81
CA VAL A 72 -6.77 1.97 0.27
C VAL A 72 -7.40 0.94 1.21
N ALA A 73 -6.63 -0.04 1.66
CA ALA A 73 -7.13 -1.08 2.55
C ALA A 73 -7.66 -0.49 3.86
N ASN A 74 -6.91 0.43 4.46
CA ASN A 74 -7.31 1.02 5.72
C ASN A 74 -8.57 1.88 5.59
N LYS A 75 -8.63 2.69 4.54
CA LYS A 75 -9.75 3.60 4.33
C LYS A 75 -11.01 2.90 3.83
N SER A 76 -10.85 1.78 3.10
CA SER A 76 -11.98 1.02 2.59
C SER A 76 -12.47 -0.05 3.57
N TRP A 77 -11.91 -0.12 4.76
CA TRP A 77 -12.18 -1.21 5.69
C TRP A 77 -13.66 -1.36 6.01
N TYR A 78 -14.32 -0.25 6.32
CA TYR A 78 -15.74 -0.30 6.66
C TYR A 78 -16.61 -0.71 5.49
N THR A 79 -16.24 -0.29 4.29
CA THR A 79 -16.95 -0.72 3.08
C THR A 79 -16.85 -2.23 2.92
N MET A 80 -15.65 -2.78 3.08
CA MET A 80 -15.44 -4.21 2.94
C MET A 80 -16.14 -5.01 4.04
N ARG A 81 -16.24 -4.46 5.23
CA ARG A 81 -16.97 -5.12 6.33
C ARG A 81 -18.44 -5.31 6.02
N GLY A 82 -18.99 -4.50 5.13
CA GLY A 82 -20.38 -4.60 4.76
C GLY A 82 -20.72 -5.89 4.01
N TYR A 83 -19.73 -6.55 3.43
CA TYR A 83 -19.97 -7.77 2.64
C TYR A 83 -18.99 -8.91 2.93
N ALA A 84 -18.11 -8.74 3.90
CA ALA A 84 -17.16 -9.79 4.28
C ALA A 84 -16.85 -9.72 5.76
N TYR A 85 -16.50 -10.87 6.33
CA TYR A 85 -16.07 -10.91 7.73
C TYR A 85 -14.62 -10.46 7.82
N LEU A 86 -14.38 -9.36 8.52
CA LEU A 86 -13.04 -8.80 8.68
C LEU A 86 -12.78 -8.55 10.16
N PRO A 87 -11.99 -9.40 10.83
CA PRO A 87 -11.67 -9.22 12.24
C PRO A 87 -10.90 -7.93 12.49
N THR A 88 -11.15 -7.31 13.64
CA THR A 88 -10.44 -6.09 14.03
C THR A 88 -8.93 -6.29 14.07
N SER A 89 -8.48 -7.50 14.44
CA SER A 89 -7.05 -7.79 14.49
C SER A 89 -6.38 -7.65 13.14
N GLU A 90 -7.09 -7.93 12.06
CA GLU A 90 -6.51 -7.77 10.73
C GLU A 90 -6.34 -6.30 10.36
N ARG A 91 -7.27 -5.44 10.80
CA ARG A 91 -7.11 -4.02 10.59
C ARG A 91 -5.93 -3.47 11.37
N GLU A 92 -5.70 -4.01 12.57
CA GLU A 92 -4.53 -3.61 13.35
C GLU A 92 -3.25 -4.01 12.63
N CYS A 93 -3.21 -5.17 11.98
CA CYS A 93 -2.07 -5.57 11.18
C CYS A 93 -1.82 -4.61 10.03
N ILE A 94 -2.87 -4.13 9.37
CA ILE A 94 -2.74 -3.15 8.30
C ILE A 94 -2.13 -1.86 8.85
N ARG A 95 -2.61 -1.40 10.00
CA ARG A 95 -2.09 -0.18 10.62
C ARG A 95 -0.63 -0.33 11.06
N ASP A 96 -0.28 -1.51 11.60
CA ASP A 96 1.10 -1.78 11.97
C ASP A 96 2.00 -1.77 10.75
N MET A 97 1.54 -2.33 9.65
CA MET A 97 2.32 -2.35 8.42
C MET A 97 2.52 -0.96 7.84
N ILE A 98 1.50 -0.08 7.98
CA ILE A 98 1.67 1.32 7.60
C ILE A 98 2.81 1.94 8.40
N GLY A 99 2.85 1.69 9.70
CA GLY A 99 3.91 2.18 10.55
C GLY A 99 5.27 1.64 10.16
N VAL A 100 5.36 0.35 9.88
CA VAL A 100 6.61 -0.28 9.47
C VAL A 100 7.11 0.31 8.15
N ARG A 101 6.22 0.45 7.18
CA ARG A 101 6.59 0.98 5.88
C ARG A 101 7.07 2.42 5.99
N ASN A 102 6.35 3.24 6.76
CA ASN A 102 6.72 4.64 6.92
C ASN A 102 8.05 4.79 7.66
N ASN A 103 8.26 3.97 8.68
CA ASN A 103 9.52 3.99 9.42
C ASN A 103 10.68 3.55 8.54
N TRP A 104 10.49 2.52 7.73
CA TRP A 104 11.53 2.05 6.82
C TRP A 104 11.86 3.11 5.78
N ALA A 105 10.86 3.77 5.21
CA ALA A 105 11.09 4.84 4.25
C ALA A 105 11.93 5.96 4.87
N HIS A 106 11.64 6.31 6.13
CA HIS A 106 12.40 7.34 6.83
C HIS A 106 13.84 6.89 7.09
N VAL A 107 14.01 5.68 7.59
CA VAL A 107 15.33 5.14 7.90
C VAL A 107 16.18 5.01 6.66
N SER A 108 15.62 4.47 5.57
CA SER A 108 16.39 4.30 4.35
C SER A 108 16.80 5.63 3.72
N ALA A 109 16.02 6.68 3.92
CA ALA A 109 16.37 8.00 3.44
C ALA A 109 17.59 8.58 4.18
N GLU A 110 17.85 8.10 5.39
CA GLU A 110 18.97 8.59 6.18
C GLU A 110 20.23 7.76 6.04
N LEU A 111 20.20 6.66 5.29
CA LEU A 111 21.37 5.81 5.12
C LEU A 111 22.44 6.50 4.28
N PRO A 112 23.71 6.47 4.69
CA PRO A 112 24.79 7.10 3.93
C PRO A 112 24.92 6.52 2.52
N GLY A 113 25.12 7.39 1.56
CA GLY A 113 25.33 6.95 0.19
C GLY A 113 24.13 6.37 -0.50
N LYS A 114 22.94 6.63 0.02
CA LYS A 114 21.71 6.05 -0.52
C LYS A 114 20.77 7.10 -1.06
N ASP A 115 21.30 8.18 -1.56
CA ASP A 115 20.47 9.26 -2.11
C ASP A 115 19.56 8.77 -3.21
N THR A 116 20.02 7.80 -3.96
CA THR A 116 19.24 7.26 -5.08
C THR A 116 18.10 6.38 -4.63
N ILE A 117 18.08 5.97 -3.39
CA ILE A 117 17.03 5.09 -2.89
C ILE A 117 15.84 5.86 -2.42
N VAL A 118 16.04 7.10 -2.17
CA VAL A 118 15.05 7.89 -1.52
C VAL A 118 13.91 8.27 -2.35
N SER A 119 13.89 7.95 -3.47
CA SER A 119 12.91 8.44 -4.28
C SER A 119 11.59 8.18 -3.83
N ASP A 120 11.06 8.28 -3.26
CA ASP A 120 9.81 8.24 -3.19
C ASP A 120 9.19 8.36 -2.50
#